data_efe21832c1cc5c0b276ab5496c6cb425
#
_entry.id   efe21832c1cc5c0b276ab5496c6cb425
#
_cell.length_a   1.000
_cell.length_b   1.000
_cell.length_c   1.000
_cell.angle_alpha   90.00
_cell.angle_beta   90.00
_cell.angle_gamma   90.00
#
_symmetry.space_group_name_H-M   'P 1'
#
loop_
_entity.id
_entity.type
_entity.pdbx_description
1 polymer ?
#
loop_
_entity_poly.entity_id
_entity_poly.type
_entity_poly.pdbx_seq_one_letter_code
_entity_poly.pdbx_strand_id
1 'polypeptide(L)' 'MKVSEMIKNLQEFMEEHGDLNCWYAVDDEGNEYHEVYYEPSKYYVDKEGNCYATMDDVEYCDLKAEDVKKICLVN' A
#
# COMPACT_ATOMS: atom_id res chain seq x y z
N MET A 1 2.41 4.47 -8.37
CA MET A 1 1.83 3.38 -9.20
C MET A 1 0.36 3.20 -8.85
N LYS A 2 -0.50 3.15 -9.84
CA LYS A 2 -1.93 2.90 -9.62
C LYS A 2 -2.22 1.41 -9.51
N VAL A 3 -3.35 1.08 -8.86
CA VAL A 3 -3.80 -0.32 -8.72
C VAL A 3 -3.86 -1.03 -10.07
N SER A 4 -4.40 -0.37 -11.10
CA SER A 4 -4.50 -0.95 -12.45
C SER A 4 -3.13 -1.30 -13.05
N GLU A 5 -2.12 -0.48 -12.80
CA GLU A 5 -0.76 -0.74 -13.25
C GLU A 5 -0.15 -1.93 -12.49
N MET A 6 -0.40 -2.00 -11.19
CA MET A 6 0.08 -3.11 -10.37
C MET A 6 -0.53 -4.44 -10.84
N ILE A 7 -1.83 -4.45 -11.12
CA ILE A 7 -2.52 -5.65 -11.62
C ILE A 7 -1.87 -6.13 -12.92
N LYS A 8 -1.64 -5.22 -13.86
CA LYS A 8 -1.02 -5.54 -15.14
C LYS A 8 0.38 -6.12 -14.94
N ASN A 9 1.19 -5.46 -14.12
CA ASN A 9 2.55 -5.90 -13.85
C ASN A 9 2.59 -7.29 -13.20
N LEU A 10 1.68 -7.54 -12.27
CA LEU A 10 1.59 -8.84 -11.59
C LEU A 10 1.12 -9.93 -12.55
N GLN A 11 0.20 -9.64 -13.46
CA GLN A 11 -0.25 -10.60 -14.47
C GLN A 11 0.88 -10.98 -15.42
N GLU A 12 1.63 -10.00 -15.89
CA GLU A 12 2.80 -10.23 -16.76
C GLU A 12 3.86 -11.06 -16.03
N PHE A 13 4.12 -10.73 -14.77
CA PHE A 13 5.07 -11.50 -13.96
C PHE A 13 4.63 -12.95 -13.78
N MET A 14 3.37 -13.17 -13.49
CA MET A 14 2.83 -14.51 -13.29
C MET A 14 2.90 -15.34 -14.57
N GLU A 15 2.64 -14.73 -15.73
CA GLU A 15 2.76 -15.42 -17.02
C GLU A 15 4.19 -15.82 -17.33
N GLU A 16 5.16 -15.00 -16.93
CA GLU A 16 6.59 -15.26 -17.21
C GLU A 16 7.23 -16.19 -16.17
N HIS A 17 6.90 -16.05 -14.90
CA HIS A 17 7.59 -16.73 -13.79
C HIS A 17 6.74 -17.72 -13.02
N GLY A 18 5.42 -17.72 -13.22
CA GLY A 18 4.48 -18.54 -12.47
C GLY A 18 3.85 -17.82 -11.29
N ASP A 19 2.95 -18.53 -10.62
CA ASP A 19 2.19 -18.00 -9.49
C ASP A 19 2.98 -18.16 -8.19
N LEU A 20 3.90 -17.25 -7.96
CA LEU A 20 4.81 -17.26 -6.82
C LEU A 20 4.28 -16.42 -5.67
N ASN A 21 4.76 -16.70 -4.45
CA ASN A 21 4.42 -15.89 -3.29
C ASN A 21 5.00 -14.49 -3.43
N CYS A 22 4.21 -13.49 -3.06
CA CYS A 22 4.64 -12.09 -3.11
C CYS A 22 5.31 -11.70 -1.80
N TRP A 23 6.43 -11.00 -1.91
CA TRP A 23 7.18 -10.44 -0.78
C TRP A 23 7.36 -8.94 -0.99
N TYR A 24 7.60 -8.20 0.08
CA TYR A 24 7.89 -6.77 -0.01
C TYR A 24 9.13 -6.42 0.81
N ALA A 25 9.84 -5.39 0.35
CA ALA A 25 10.97 -4.83 1.07
C ALA A 25 10.46 -3.74 2.02
N VAL A 26 10.96 -3.73 3.25
CA VAL A 26 10.56 -2.75 4.26
C VAL A 26 11.07 -1.35 3.90
N ASP A 27 12.23 -1.27 3.23
CA ASP A 27 12.79 0.00 2.77
C ASP A 27 13.46 -0.16 1.40
N ASP A 28 13.85 0.97 0.81
CA ASP A 28 14.48 1.00 -0.51
C ASP A 28 15.86 0.34 -0.53
N GLU A 29 16.52 0.23 0.62
CA GLU A 29 17.85 -0.38 0.74
C GLU A 29 17.78 -1.90 0.90
N GLY A 30 16.60 -2.45 1.10
CA GLY A 30 16.42 -3.88 1.23
C GLY A 30 16.98 -4.48 2.51
N ASN A 31 16.89 -3.74 3.62
CA ASN A 31 17.39 -4.22 4.92
C ASN A 31 16.52 -5.32 5.51
N GLU A 32 15.26 -5.40 5.11
CA GLU A 32 14.34 -6.40 5.62
C GLU A 32 13.26 -6.70 4.57
N TYR A 33 12.85 -7.97 4.52
CA TYR A 33 11.83 -8.45 3.58
C TYR A 33 10.78 -9.26 4.32
N HIS A 34 9.52 -9.08 3.95
CA HIS A 34 8.40 -9.84 4.51
C HIS A 34 7.49 -10.39 3.41
N GLU A 35 6.92 -11.56 3.66
CA GLU A 35 5.91 -12.11 2.76
C GLU A 35 4.61 -11.32 2.90
N VAL A 36 3.90 -11.15 1.79
CA VAL A 36 2.58 -10.50 1.79
C VAL A 36 1.54 -11.52 2.25
N TYR A 37 0.92 -11.27 3.40
CA TYR A 37 -0.10 -12.15 3.97
C TYR A 37 -1.51 -11.56 3.89
N TYR A 38 -1.63 -10.25 3.76
CA TYR A 38 -2.92 -9.56 3.88
C TYR A 38 -3.34 -8.97 2.54
N GLU A 39 -4.66 -8.94 2.33
CA GLU A 39 -5.24 -8.28 1.19
C GLU A 39 -4.96 -6.78 1.26
N PRO A 40 -4.89 -6.09 0.11
CA PRO A 40 -4.75 -4.64 0.09
C PRO A 40 -5.89 -3.96 0.85
N SER A 41 -5.56 -2.93 1.60
CA SER A 41 -6.51 -2.21 2.47
C SER A 41 -6.64 -0.76 2.04
N LYS A 42 -7.82 -0.19 2.27
CA LYS A 42 -8.04 1.23 2.08
C LYS A 42 -7.52 1.99 3.29
N TYR A 43 -6.60 2.93 3.07
CA TYR A 43 -6.06 3.83 4.09
C TYR A 43 -6.11 5.26 3.59
N TYR A 44 -5.73 6.19 4.46
CA TYR A 44 -5.58 7.62 4.14
C TYR A 44 -4.17 8.04 4.48
N VAL A 45 -3.59 8.93 3.67
CA VAL A 45 -2.23 9.43 3.90
C VAL A 45 -2.26 10.96 3.93
N ASP A 46 -1.55 11.56 4.89
CA ASP A 46 -1.38 13.01 4.97
C ASP A 46 -0.16 13.48 4.17
N LYS A 47 0.11 14.80 4.20
CA LYS A 47 1.22 15.40 3.46
C LYS A 47 2.59 14.96 3.97
N GLU A 48 2.66 14.50 5.21
CA GLU A 48 3.90 14.06 5.84
C GLU A 48 4.16 12.57 5.69
N GLY A 49 3.22 11.85 5.08
CA GLY A 49 3.35 10.40 4.87
C GLY A 49 2.80 9.54 5.99
N ASN A 50 2.11 10.14 6.96
CA ASN A 50 1.45 9.38 8.02
C ASN A 50 0.16 8.76 7.50
N CYS A 51 -0.08 7.49 7.85
CA CYS A 51 -1.23 6.72 7.38
C CYS A 51 -2.27 6.53 8.49
N TYR A 52 -3.54 6.59 8.09
CA TYR A 52 -4.69 6.47 8.97
C TYR A 52 -5.67 5.43 8.39
N ALA A 53 -6.14 4.52 9.23
CA ALA A 53 -7.04 3.46 8.79
C ALA A 53 -8.45 3.97 8.51
N THR A 54 -8.93 4.94 9.31
CA THR A 54 -10.29 5.46 9.24
C THR A 54 -10.30 6.98 9.23
N MET A 55 -11.42 7.55 8.81
CA MET A 55 -11.62 9.00 8.85
C MET A 55 -11.72 9.50 10.30
N ASP A 56 -12.20 8.68 11.22
CA ASP A 56 -12.22 9.03 12.65
C ASP A 56 -10.80 9.23 13.19
N ASP A 57 -9.85 8.40 12.77
CA ASP A 57 -8.44 8.57 13.13
C ASP A 57 -7.86 9.87 12.58
N VAL A 58 -8.25 10.24 11.36
CA VAL A 58 -7.86 11.51 10.74
C VAL A 58 -8.34 12.69 11.56
N GLU A 59 -9.62 12.68 11.96
CA GLU A 59 -10.23 13.75 12.76
C GLU A 59 -9.63 13.82 14.15
N TYR A 60 -9.29 12.69 14.75
CA TYR A 60 -8.64 12.62 16.06
C TYR A 60 -7.30 13.37 16.05
N CYS A 61 -6.61 13.38 14.92
CA CYS A 61 -5.33 14.08 14.75
C CYS A 61 -5.51 15.54 14.28
N ASP A 62 -6.71 16.10 14.40
CA ASP A 62 -7.05 17.47 13.99
C ASP A 62 -6.88 17.73 12.49
N LEU A 63 -6.97 16.68 11.67
CA LEU A 63 -6.93 16.78 10.23
C LEU A 63 -8.35 16.71 9.65
N LYS A 64 -8.50 17.25 8.45
CA LYS A 64 -9.76 17.23 7.71
C LYS A 64 -9.64 16.31 6.51
N ALA A 65 -10.77 15.95 5.91
CA ALA A 65 -10.80 15.12 4.71
C ALA A 65 -9.93 15.67 3.57
N GLU A 66 -9.84 17.00 3.45
CA GLU A 66 -9.03 17.69 2.44
C GLU A 66 -7.54 17.61 2.70
N ASP A 67 -7.12 17.25 3.92
CA ASP A 67 -5.72 17.14 4.32
C ASP A 67 -5.11 15.77 4.01
N VAL A 68 -5.92 14.81 3.61
CA VAL A 68 -5.50 13.43 3.36
C VAL A 68 -5.96 12.95 1.99
N LYS A 69 -5.26 11.93 1.49
CA LYS A 69 -5.63 11.22 0.27
C LYS A 69 -5.96 9.77 0.59
N LYS A 70 -6.96 9.24 -0.10
CA LYS A 70 -7.29 7.82 -0.03
C LYS A 70 -6.26 7.02 -0.83
N ILE A 71 -5.73 5.97 -0.24
CA ILE A 71 -4.72 5.12 -0.88
C ILE A 71 -5.06 3.64 -0.76
N CYS A 72 -4.41 2.84 -1.58
CA CYS A 72 -4.36 1.39 -1.46
C CYS A 72 -3.08 1.03 -0.71
N LEU A 73 -3.19 0.48 0.49
CA LEU A 73 -2.05 0.02 1.27
C LEU A 73 -1.81 -1.46 0.99
N VAL A 74 -0.62 -1.77 0.51
CA VAL A 74 -0.17 -3.14 0.26
C VAL A 74 0.85 -3.52 1.32
N ASN A 75 0.58 -4.62 2.03
CA ASN A 75 1.48 -5.07 3.10
C ASN A 75 1.63 -6.59 3.16
#